data_81a6dd9459d6e180b5116b20113fee92
#
_entry.id   81a6dd9459d6e180b5116b20113fee92
#
_cell.length_a   1.000
_cell.length_b   1.000
_cell.length_c   1.000
_cell.angle_alpha   90.00
_cell.angle_beta   90.00
_cell.angle_gamma   90.00
#
_symmetry.space_group_name_H-M   'P 1'
#
loop_
_entity.id
_entity.type
_entity.pdbx_description
1 polymer ?
#
loop_
_entity_poly.entity_id
_entity_poly.type
_entity_poly.pdbx_seq_one_letter_code
_entity_poly.pdbx_strand_id
1 'polypeptide(L)'
;MNTVTSVPYEIIVVDNGSTANEGLLLQQKYPSVHVIRSEQNLGFAGGNNLGIKSAKGNYLFLLNNDTLIVKDTVYLLIKRLLSSKGIAGISPLILNYTEPHTIQFAGYTPLSSITLRNRTIGRGSRDKSCYPARKTSYLHGAAMLLKKQVIDQIGLIPEEYFLYYEELEWCTRMTAEGYELWYDPAFEIWHKDGSSSGKGSPLQCYYLSRNRLLYAYRNLPGWRQYLALLYQLVIVC
;
A
#
# COMPACT_ATOMS: atom_id res chain seq x y z
N MET A 1 -19.13 8.91 -14.37
CA MET A 1 -18.06 7.93 -14.11
C MET A 1 -18.14 6.87 -15.17
N ASN A 2 -17.12 6.70 -16.00
CA ASN A 2 -17.04 5.51 -16.83
C ASN A 2 -16.79 4.33 -15.88
N THR A 3 -17.54 3.25 -16.02
CA THR A 3 -17.34 2.01 -15.28
C THR A 3 -15.91 1.53 -15.51
N VAL A 4 -15.10 1.49 -14.45
CA VAL A 4 -13.67 1.13 -14.53
C VAL A 4 -13.48 -0.38 -14.33
N THR A 5 -14.57 -1.11 -14.08
CA THR A 5 -14.49 -2.56 -13.87
C THR A 5 -15.79 -3.27 -14.27
N SER A 6 -15.64 -4.48 -14.82
CA SER A 6 -16.75 -5.38 -15.15
C SER A 6 -17.33 -6.13 -13.92
N VAL A 7 -16.73 -5.97 -12.73
CA VAL A 7 -17.22 -6.57 -11.49
C VAL A 7 -18.00 -5.54 -10.67
N PRO A 8 -19.05 -5.94 -9.92
CA PRO A 8 -19.74 -5.05 -9.01
C PRO A 8 -18.77 -4.47 -7.97
N TYR A 9 -18.87 -3.18 -7.70
CA TYR A 9 -18.02 -2.48 -6.75
C TYR A 9 -18.75 -1.35 -6.02
N GLU A 10 -18.24 -1.00 -4.87
CA GLU A 10 -18.52 0.24 -4.15
C GLU A 10 -17.26 1.10 -4.12
N ILE A 11 -17.43 2.42 -4.06
CA ILE A 11 -16.32 3.35 -3.88
C ILE A 11 -16.49 4.02 -2.53
N ILE A 12 -15.48 3.88 -1.69
CA ILE A 12 -15.38 4.53 -0.39
C ILE A 12 -14.21 5.51 -0.45
N VAL A 13 -14.47 6.78 -0.20
CA VAL A 13 -13.43 7.80 -0.11
C VAL A 13 -13.36 8.30 1.33
N VAL A 14 -12.17 8.25 1.89
CA VAL A 14 -11.93 8.78 3.23
C VAL A 14 -11.29 10.17 3.10
N ASP A 15 -12.04 11.19 3.51
CA ASP A 15 -11.52 12.52 3.73
C ASP A 15 -10.81 12.56 5.08
N ASN A 16 -9.50 12.43 5.06
CA ASN A 16 -8.65 12.24 6.24
C ASN A 16 -8.22 13.59 6.84
N GLY A 17 -9.20 14.43 7.17
CA GLY A 17 -8.99 15.70 7.84
C GLY A 17 -8.58 16.83 6.88
N SER A 18 -9.11 16.86 5.65
CA SER A 18 -8.86 17.99 4.73
C SER A 18 -9.45 19.30 5.26
N THR A 19 -8.73 20.39 5.07
CA THR A 19 -9.14 21.72 5.56
C THR A 19 -10.27 22.31 4.73
N ALA A 20 -10.33 22.01 3.44
CA ALA A 20 -11.30 22.58 2.51
C ALA A 20 -12.59 21.74 2.35
N ASN A 21 -12.79 20.72 3.20
CA ASN A 21 -13.96 19.81 3.14
C ASN A 21 -14.19 19.20 1.73
N GLU A 22 -13.10 18.75 1.13
CA GLU A 22 -13.07 18.19 -0.25
C GLU A 22 -13.96 16.96 -0.36
N GLY A 23 -14.11 16.21 0.73
CA GLY A 23 -15.02 15.05 0.80
C GLY A 23 -16.48 15.42 0.49
N LEU A 24 -16.98 16.53 1.04
CA LEU A 24 -18.35 17.01 0.76
C LEU A 24 -18.51 17.41 -0.71
N LEU A 25 -17.55 18.11 -1.28
CA LEU A 25 -17.57 18.50 -2.69
C LEU A 25 -17.57 17.26 -3.61
N LEU A 26 -16.79 16.24 -3.24
CA LEU A 26 -16.74 14.98 -3.97
C LEU A 26 -18.09 14.26 -3.93
N GLN A 27 -18.72 14.17 -2.75
CA GLN A 27 -20.03 13.53 -2.57
C GLN A 27 -21.12 14.23 -3.34
N GLN A 28 -21.13 15.57 -3.37
CA GLN A 28 -22.08 16.36 -4.18
C GLN A 28 -21.90 16.08 -5.68
N LYS A 29 -20.65 15.98 -6.15
CA LYS A 29 -20.34 15.71 -7.56
C LYS A 29 -20.61 14.27 -7.97
N TYR A 30 -20.42 13.32 -7.06
CA TYR A 30 -20.56 11.88 -7.28
C TYR A 30 -21.41 11.23 -6.18
N PRO A 31 -22.75 11.33 -6.23
CA PRO A 31 -23.64 10.86 -5.15
C PRO A 31 -23.54 9.35 -4.85
N SER A 32 -23.05 8.54 -5.79
CA SER A 32 -22.86 7.10 -5.61
C SER A 32 -21.60 6.74 -4.81
N VAL A 33 -20.72 7.71 -4.54
CA VAL A 33 -19.51 7.50 -3.74
C VAL A 33 -19.87 7.62 -2.26
N HIS A 34 -19.44 6.65 -1.46
CA HIS A 34 -19.54 6.72 0.00
C HIS A 34 -18.37 7.52 0.57
N VAL A 35 -18.63 8.71 1.10
CA VAL A 35 -17.60 9.56 1.69
C VAL A 35 -17.64 9.43 3.21
N ILE A 36 -16.49 9.12 3.80
CA ILE A 36 -16.26 9.12 5.26
C ILE A 36 -15.32 10.26 5.57
N ARG A 37 -15.71 11.14 6.50
CA ARG A 37 -14.87 12.25 6.96
C ARG A 37 -14.30 11.97 8.34
N SER A 38 -13.00 12.15 8.49
CA SER A 38 -12.33 12.31 9.78
C SER A 38 -12.11 13.79 10.07
N GLU A 39 -12.25 14.20 11.32
CA GLU A 39 -11.97 15.58 11.72
C GLU A 39 -10.48 15.90 11.81
N GLN A 40 -9.65 14.88 11.90
CA GLN A 40 -8.19 15.01 12.00
C GLN A 40 -7.49 14.06 11.04
N ASN A 41 -6.26 14.39 10.69
CA ASN A 41 -5.41 13.53 9.88
C ASN A 41 -4.91 12.33 10.72
N LEU A 42 -5.41 11.14 10.40
CA LEU A 42 -5.09 9.87 11.06
C LEU A 42 -3.87 9.16 10.44
N GLY A 43 -3.17 9.81 9.52
CA GLY A 43 -2.11 9.18 8.73
C GLY A 43 -2.64 8.18 7.70
N PHE A 44 -1.73 7.47 7.04
CA PHE A 44 -2.09 6.50 6.01
C PHE A 44 -2.89 5.32 6.60
N ALA A 45 -2.40 4.75 7.70
CA ALA A 45 -3.03 3.60 8.32
C ALA A 45 -4.45 3.91 8.83
N GLY A 46 -4.62 4.96 9.63
CA GLY A 46 -5.91 5.31 10.22
C GLY A 46 -6.96 5.69 9.16
N GLY A 47 -6.56 6.46 8.14
CA GLY A 47 -7.43 6.80 7.02
C GLY A 47 -7.93 5.55 6.29
N ASN A 48 -7.02 4.63 5.91
CA ASN A 48 -7.42 3.38 5.26
C ASN A 48 -8.29 2.50 6.17
N ASN A 49 -8.00 2.44 7.46
CA ASN A 49 -8.77 1.64 8.42
C ASN A 49 -10.22 2.10 8.54
N LEU A 50 -10.51 3.39 8.43
CA LEU A 50 -11.90 3.89 8.37
C LEU A 50 -12.62 3.33 7.15
N GLY A 51 -11.99 3.35 5.98
CA GLY A 51 -12.53 2.77 4.75
C GLY A 51 -12.73 1.26 4.86
N ILE A 52 -11.73 0.54 5.37
CA ILE A 52 -11.78 -0.93 5.57
C ILE A 52 -12.96 -1.33 6.47
N LYS A 53 -13.16 -0.63 7.58
CA LYS A 53 -14.27 -0.91 8.52
C LYS A 53 -15.65 -0.70 7.90
N SER A 54 -15.77 0.23 6.96
CA SER A 54 -17.03 0.54 6.28
C SER A 54 -17.30 -0.35 5.06
N ALA A 55 -16.27 -0.99 4.52
CA ALA A 55 -16.38 -1.76 3.30
C ALA A 55 -17.19 -3.06 3.47
N LYS A 56 -18.09 -3.31 2.51
CA LYS A 56 -18.98 -4.48 2.46
C LYS A 56 -18.46 -5.58 1.52
N GLY A 57 -17.55 -5.21 0.60
CA GLY A 57 -17.00 -6.12 -0.40
C GLY A 57 -16.12 -7.23 0.20
N ASN A 58 -16.07 -8.40 -0.47
CA ASN A 58 -15.21 -9.51 -0.08
C ASN A 58 -13.72 -9.26 -0.43
N TYR A 59 -13.47 -8.32 -1.33
CA TYR A 59 -12.15 -7.90 -1.78
C TYR A 59 -12.04 -6.40 -1.61
N LEU A 60 -10.96 -5.94 -1.02
CA LEU A 60 -10.70 -4.52 -0.77
C LEU A 60 -9.53 -4.07 -1.66
N PHE A 61 -9.79 -3.09 -2.50
CA PHE A 61 -8.75 -2.46 -3.30
C PHE A 61 -8.40 -1.10 -2.69
N LEU A 62 -7.35 -1.08 -1.86
CA LEU A 62 -6.80 0.16 -1.32
C LEU A 62 -6.03 0.86 -2.43
N LEU A 63 -6.43 2.07 -2.76
CA LEU A 63 -5.91 2.83 -3.88
C LEU A 63 -5.69 4.28 -3.48
N ASN A 64 -4.49 4.80 -3.67
CA ASN A 64 -4.20 6.20 -3.41
C ASN A 64 -4.96 7.12 -4.39
N ASN A 65 -5.36 8.29 -3.90
CA ASN A 65 -6.10 9.29 -4.69
C ASN A 65 -5.27 9.97 -5.79
N ASP A 66 -3.95 9.81 -5.78
CA ASP A 66 -3.01 10.29 -6.80
C ASP A 66 -2.61 9.21 -7.82
N THR A 67 -3.44 8.18 -7.96
CA THR A 67 -3.31 7.12 -8.96
C THR A 67 -4.27 7.32 -10.12
N LEU A 68 -3.89 6.82 -11.29
CA LEU A 68 -4.74 6.76 -12.47
C LEU A 68 -4.85 5.31 -12.96
N ILE A 69 -6.07 4.81 -13.07
CA ILE A 69 -6.38 3.51 -13.67
C ILE A 69 -6.47 3.69 -15.18
N VAL A 70 -5.60 3.01 -15.94
CA VAL A 70 -5.50 3.20 -17.39
C VAL A 70 -6.41 2.23 -18.14
N LYS A 71 -6.59 1.02 -17.63
CA LYS A 71 -7.41 -0.04 -18.28
C LYS A 71 -8.25 -0.77 -17.23
N ASP A 72 -9.46 -1.13 -17.61
CA ASP A 72 -10.31 -2.00 -16.77
C ASP A 72 -9.87 -3.46 -16.88
N THR A 73 -8.90 -3.83 -16.07
CA THR A 73 -8.41 -5.20 -15.95
C THR A 73 -8.35 -5.68 -14.49
N VAL A 74 -9.03 -4.98 -13.58
CA VAL A 74 -9.03 -5.33 -12.15
C VAL A 74 -9.54 -6.76 -11.90
N TYR A 75 -10.43 -7.26 -12.75
CA TYR A 75 -10.90 -8.64 -12.69
C TYR A 75 -9.78 -9.67 -12.84
N LEU A 76 -8.69 -9.34 -13.55
CA LEU A 76 -7.52 -10.23 -13.67
C LEU A 76 -6.78 -10.38 -12.34
N LEU A 77 -6.67 -9.28 -11.55
CA LEU A 77 -6.12 -9.36 -10.20
C LEU A 77 -7.01 -10.22 -9.29
N ILE A 78 -8.34 -10.03 -9.38
CA ILE A 78 -9.30 -10.85 -8.62
C ILE A 78 -9.15 -12.33 -9.01
N LYS A 79 -9.07 -12.63 -10.30
CA LYS A 79 -8.84 -14.00 -10.80
C LYS A 79 -7.56 -14.61 -10.22
N ARG A 80 -6.47 -13.85 -10.19
CA ARG A 80 -5.22 -14.27 -9.55
C ARG A 80 -5.41 -14.50 -8.05
N LEU A 81 -6.05 -13.58 -7.36
CA LEU A 81 -6.31 -13.66 -5.92
C LEU A 81 -7.12 -14.91 -5.56
N LEU A 82 -8.04 -15.31 -6.44
CA LEU A 82 -8.86 -16.51 -6.30
C LEU A 82 -8.14 -17.80 -6.68
N SER A 83 -7.04 -17.76 -7.43
CA SER A 83 -6.32 -18.95 -7.90
C SER A 83 -5.71 -19.78 -6.76
N SER A 84 -5.56 -19.20 -5.57
CA SER A 84 -5.09 -19.89 -4.37
C SER A 84 -5.69 -19.29 -3.10
N LYS A 85 -6.07 -20.14 -2.15
CA LYS A 85 -6.51 -19.70 -0.81
C LYS A 85 -5.36 -19.03 -0.04
N GLY A 86 -4.12 -19.45 -0.31
CA GLY A 86 -2.92 -18.91 0.34
C GLY A 86 -2.53 -17.49 -0.07
N ILE A 87 -3.09 -16.93 -1.16
CA ILE A 87 -2.80 -15.55 -1.55
C ILE A 87 -3.64 -14.60 -0.70
N ALA A 88 -2.98 -13.72 0.08
CA ALA A 88 -3.63 -12.68 0.88
C ALA A 88 -3.96 -11.45 0.05
N GLY A 89 -3.02 -11.01 -0.77
CA GLY A 89 -3.16 -9.79 -1.54
C GLY A 89 -2.21 -9.68 -2.71
N ILE A 90 -2.51 -8.72 -3.58
CA ILE A 90 -1.80 -8.47 -4.83
C ILE A 90 -1.63 -6.97 -5.03
N SER A 91 -0.44 -6.54 -5.44
CA SER A 91 -0.23 -5.21 -6.00
C SER A 91 -0.04 -5.29 -7.52
N PRO A 92 -0.59 -4.34 -8.28
CA PRO A 92 -0.44 -4.25 -9.73
C PRO A 92 0.95 -3.76 -10.12
N LEU A 93 1.21 -3.69 -11.43
CA LEU A 93 2.29 -2.89 -11.97
C LEU A 93 2.01 -1.41 -11.74
N ILE A 94 2.95 -0.72 -11.09
CA ILE A 94 2.85 0.72 -10.85
C ILE A 94 3.90 1.43 -11.68
N LEU A 95 3.46 2.38 -12.50
CA LEU A 95 4.31 3.24 -13.30
C LEU A 95 4.32 4.66 -12.74
N ASN A 96 5.40 5.38 -12.98
CA ASN A 96 5.45 6.81 -12.74
C ASN A 96 4.46 7.52 -13.67
N TYR A 97 3.69 8.45 -13.12
CA TYR A 97 2.73 9.25 -13.88
C TYR A 97 3.39 10.12 -14.95
N THR A 98 4.57 10.67 -14.63
CA THR A 98 5.34 11.51 -15.56
C THR A 98 6.04 10.66 -16.61
N GLU A 99 6.01 11.14 -17.86
CA GLU A 99 6.76 10.53 -18.95
C GLU A 99 8.27 10.41 -18.60
N PRO A 100 8.90 9.33 -19.02
CA PRO A 100 8.47 8.28 -19.94
C PRO A 100 7.78 7.05 -19.30
N HIS A 101 6.95 7.19 -18.29
CA HIS A 101 6.20 6.13 -17.60
C HIS A 101 7.06 4.93 -17.19
N THR A 102 8.19 5.20 -16.57
CA THR A 102 9.07 4.15 -16.06
C THR A 102 8.40 3.38 -14.92
N ILE A 103 8.82 2.13 -14.72
CA ILE A 103 8.34 1.31 -13.61
C ILE A 103 8.69 1.98 -12.29
N GLN A 104 7.70 2.20 -11.45
CA GLN A 104 7.85 2.59 -10.06
C GLN A 104 7.93 1.34 -9.18
N PHE A 105 7.11 0.31 -9.47
CA PHE A 105 7.03 -0.92 -8.68
C PHE A 105 6.64 -2.12 -9.54
N ALA A 106 7.45 -3.20 -9.41
CA ALA A 106 7.17 -4.54 -9.92
C ALA A 106 7.49 -5.62 -8.87
N GLY A 107 7.27 -5.28 -7.59
CA GLY A 107 7.57 -6.11 -6.43
C GLY A 107 8.65 -5.52 -5.52
N TYR A 108 8.78 -6.08 -4.32
CA TYR A 108 9.80 -5.75 -3.34
C TYR A 108 10.64 -6.96 -2.97
N THR A 109 11.94 -6.74 -2.72
CA THR A 109 12.79 -7.70 -2.02
C THR A 109 12.45 -7.75 -0.53
N PRO A 110 12.83 -8.81 0.21
CA PRO A 110 12.74 -8.79 1.67
C PRO A 110 13.49 -7.60 2.28
N LEU A 111 13.03 -7.14 3.45
CA LEU A 111 13.79 -6.20 4.27
C LEU A 111 15.08 -6.86 4.79
N SER A 112 16.17 -6.12 4.73
CA SER A 112 17.39 -6.49 5.47
C SER A 112 17.08 -6.46 6.97
N SER A 113 17.46 -7.50 7.69
CA SER A 113 17.29 -7.58 9.15
C SER A 113 18.18 -6.60 9.93
N ILE A 114 19.12 -5.92 9.27
CA ILE A 114 20.02 -4.94 9.89
C ILE A 114 19.63 -3.53 9.46
N THR A 115 19.64 -3.27 8.13
CA THR A 115 19.38 -1.92 7.63
C THR A 115 17.91 -1.55 7.57
N LEU A 116 17.00 -2.53 7.66
CA LEU A 116 15.54 -2.39 7.52
C LEU A 116 15.15 -1.68 6.23
N ARG A 117 15.94 -1.90 5.18
CA ARG A 117 15.68 -1.40 3.84
C ARG A 117 15.47 -2.57 2.90
N ASN A 118 14.59 -2.38 1.94
CA ASN A 118 14.39 -3.27 0.81
C ASN A 118 14.70 -2.54 -0.50
N ARG A 119 14.63 -3.26 -1.59
CA ARG A 119 14.74 -2.70 -2.94
C ARG A 119 13.44 -2.92 -3.70
N THR A 120 13.03 -1.92 -4.43
CA THR A 120 11.92 -2.03 -5.37
C THR A 120 12.42 -2.67 -6.66
N ILE A 121 11.77 -3.76 -7.06
CA ILE A 121 12.09 -4.48 -8.28
C ILE A 121 11.57 -3.66 -9.47
N GLY A 122 12.35 -3.59 -10.55
CA GLY A 122 11.97 -2.93 -11.79
C GLY A 122 12.08 -1.41 -11.80
N ARG A 123 12.35 -0.78 -10.66
CA ARG A 123 12.34 0.69 -10.54
C ARG A 123 13.23 1.36 -11.58
N GLY A 124 12.64 2.31 -12.33
CA GLY A 124 13.31 3.09 -13.38
C GLY A 124 13.40 2.37 -14.74
N SER A 125 13.04 1.08 -14.84
CA SER A 125 13.00 0.37 -16.13
C SER A 125 11.84 0.85 -16.99
N ARG A 126 12.05 0.85 -18.32
CA ARG A 126 10.99 1.06 -19.31
C ARG A 126 10.43 -0.25 -19.85
N ASP A 127 11.21 -1.32 -19.80
CA ASP A 127 10.80 -2.63 -20.29
C ASP A 127 9.99 -3.39 -19.25
N LYS A 128 8.68 -3.47 -19.47
CA LYS A 128 7.74 -4.17 -18.61
C LYS A 128 7.79 -5.70 -18.78
N SER A 129 8.26 -6.19 -19.94
CA SER A 129 8.25 -7.62 -20.29
C SER A 129 9.18 -8.45 -19.40
N CYS A 130 10.21 -7.84 -18.82
CA CYS A 130 11.14 -8.46 -17.89
C CYS A 130 10.57 -8.74 -16.50
N TYR A 131 9.34 -8.28 -16.22
CA TYR A 131 8.76 -8.37 -14.88
C TYR A 131 7.41 -9.12 -14.88
N PRO A 132 7.44 -10.47 -15.07
CA PRO A 132 6.22 -11.29 -15.00
C PRO A 132 5.66 -11.34 -13.56
N ALA A 133 4.42 -11.81 -13.43
CA ALA A 133 3.78 -12.03 -12.14
C ALA A 133 4.64 -12.91 -11.23
N ARG A 134 4.80 -12.51 -9.96
CA ARG A 134 5.65 -13.19 -8.98
C ARG A 134 5.21 -12.95 -7.55
N LYS A 135 5.68 -13.80 -6.64
CA LYS A 135 5.61 -13.50 -5.20
C LYS A 135 6.47 -12.27 -4.89
N THR A 136 5.99 -11.44 -3.99
CA THR A 136 6.68 -10.27 -3.46
C THR A 136 6.72 -10.31 -1.94
N SER A 137 7.70 -9.68 -1.33
CA SER A 137 7.78 -9.64 0.14
C SER A 137 6.77 -8.69 0.76
N TYR A 138 6.38 -7.65 0.02
CA TYR A 138 5.46 -6.61 0.49
C TYR A 138 4.60 -6.12 -0.68
N LEU A 139 3.39 -5.66 -0.37
CA LEU A 139 2.53 -4.93 -1.28
C LEU A 139 2.91 -3.44 -1.27
N HIS A 140 2.52 -2.71 -2.30
CA HIS A 140 2.81 -1.28 -2.41
C HIS A 140 1.62 -0.46 -1.94
N GLY A 141 1.84 0.47 -1.00
CA GLY A 141 0.79 1.29 -0.38
C GLY A 141 -0.09 2.07 -1.37
N ALA A 142 0.41 2.41 -2.56
CA ALA A 142 -0.39 3.11 -3.56
C ALA A 142 -1.51 2.25 -4.18
N ALA A 143 -1.35 0.90 -4.20
CA ALA A 143 -2.36 0.00 -4.75
C ALA A 143 -2.21 -1.42 -4.19
N MET A 144 -3.18 -1.86 -3.41
CA MET A 144 -3.24 -3.19 -2.79
C MET A 144 -4.65 -3.78 -2.92
N LEU A 145 -4.79 -4.89 -3.62
CA LEU A 145 -6.02 -5.69 -3.63
C LEU A 145 -5.87 -6.83 -2.61
N LEU A 146 -6.78 -6.94 -1.65
CA LEU A 146 -6.70 -7.82 -0.50
C LEU A 146 -8.01 -8.59 -0.31
N LYS A 147 -7.93 -9.80 0.25
CA LYS A 147 -9.10 -10.54 0.73
C LYS A 147 -9.55 -9.98 2.07
N LYS A 148 -10.83 -9.60 2.19
CA LYS A 148 -11.40 -9.14 3.46
C LYS A 148 -11.25 -10.19 4.56
N GLN A 149 -11.46 -11.48 4.23
CA GLN A 149 -11.28 -12.58 5.18
C GLN A 149 -9.88 -12.64 5.81
N VAL A 150 -8.83 -12.30 5.04
CA VAL A 150 -7.46 -12.22 5.57
C VAL A 150 -7.33 -11.03 6.50
N ILE A 151 -7.90 -9.89 6.13
CA ILE A 151 -7.88 -8.68 7.00
C ILE A 151 -8.60 -8.97 8.31
N ASP A 152 -9.75 -9.65 8.27
CA ASP A 152 -10.52 -10.01 9.47
C ASP A 152 -9.70 -10.95 10.42
N GLN A 153 -8.81 -11.78 9.86
CA GLN A 153 -7.94 -12.67 10.64
C GLN A 153 -6.69 -11.96 11.17
N ILE A 154 -6.01 -11.18 10.31
CA ILE A 154 -4.72 -10.53 10.62
C ILE A 154 -4.91 -9.26 11.43
N GLY A 155 -6.08 -8.63 11.32
CA GLY A 155 -6.39 -7.32 11.86
C GLY A 155 -6.06 -6.18 10.90
N LEU A 156 -6.35 -4.97 11.35
CA LEU A 156 -6.21 -3.73 10.59
C LEU A 156 -4.74 -3.30 10.40
N ILE A 157 -4.53 -2.30 9.57
CA ILE A 157 -3.22 -1.66 9.37
C ILE A 157 -2.77 -1.04 10.71
N PRO A 158 -1.52 -1.22 11.15
CA PRO A 158 -1.04 -0.67 12.43
C PRO A 158 -0.94 0.87 12.37
N GLU A 159 -1.78 1.55 13.16
CA GLU A 159 -1.92 3.02 13.15
C GLU A 159 -0.74 3.73 13.84
N GLU A 160 0.04 3.03 14.66
CA GLU A 160 1.19 3.57 15.38
C GLU A 160 2.29 4.10 14.47
N TYR A 161 2.33 3.64 13.22
CA TYR A 161 3.29 4.13 12.23
C TYR A 161 2.94 5.51 11.70
N PHE A 162 1.67 5.83 11.59
CA PHE A 162 1.13 7.04 10.97
C PHE A 162 1.43 7.15 9.47
N LEU A 163 2.72 7.07 9.06
CA LEU A 163 3.18 7.17 7.67
C LEU A 163 4.49 6.42 7.49
N TYR A 164 4.59 5.55 6.48
CA TYR A 164 5.70 4.64 6.17
C TYR A 164 5.88 3.49 7.17
N TYR A 165 6.14 2.30 6.66
CA TYR A 165 6.32 1.01 7.35
C TYR A 165 5.02 0.34 7.83
N GLU A 166 3.89 1.02 7.88
CA GLU A 166 2.61 0.42 8.25
C GLU A 166 2.23 -0.75 7.32
N GLU A 167 2.35 -0.55 6.00
CA GLU A 167 2.08 -1.58 5.02
C GLU A 167 3.11 -2.71 5.07
N LEU A 168 4.36 -2.40 5.43
CA LEU A 168 5.42 -3.41 5.57
C LEU A 168 5.14 -4.31 6.78
N GLU A 169 4.77 -3.75 7.93
CA GLU A 169 4.40 -4.57 9.09
C GLU A 169 3.13 -5.38 8.81
N TRP A 170 2.14 -4.78 8.19
CA TRP A 170 0.91 -5.49 7.84
C TRP A 170 1.16 -6.68 6.93
N CYS A 171 1.98 -6.50 5.91
CA CYS A 171 2.45 -7.58 5.04
C CYS A 171 3.27 -8.64 5.82
N THR A 172 4.10 -8.21 6.77
CA THR A 172 4.87 -9.13 7.62
C THR A 172 3.96 -10.01 8.47
N ARG A 173 2.90 -9.44 9.04
CA ARG A 173 1.89 -10.23 9.77
C ARG A 173 1.19 -11.25 8.87
N MET A 174 0.80 -10.86 7.65
CA MET A 174 0.20 -11.79 6.68
C MET A 174 1.12 -12.96 6.34
N THR A 175 2.40 -12.66 6.07
CA THR A 175 3.38 -13.70 5.71
C THR A 175 3.77 -14.59 6.89
N ALA A 176 3.75 -14.07 8.12
CA ALA A 176 3.97 -14.86 9.34
C ALA A 176 2.86 -15.90 9.57
N GLU A 177 1.62 -15.61 9.14
CA GLU A 177 0.50 -16.55 9.15
C GLU A 177 0.48 -17.48 7.91
N GLY A 178 1.55 -17.49 7.11
CA GLY A 178 1.71 -18.39 5.97
C GLY A 178 1.05 -17.94 4.68
N TYR A 179 0.52 -16.70 4.62
CA TYR A 179 -0.04 -16.15 3.40
C TYR A 179 1.03 -15.69 2.42
N GLU A 180 0.68 -15.69 1.14
CA GLU A 180 1.50 -15.19 0.04
C GLU A 180 1.03 -13.81 -0.41
N LEU A 181 1.99 -12.96 -0.74
CA LEU A 181 1.78 -11.68 -1.38
C LEU A 181 2.31 -11.72 -2.80
N TRP A 182 1.56 -11.13 -3.73
CA TRP A 182 1.89 -11.21 -5.15
C TRP A 182 2.00 -9.81 -5.79
N TYR A 183 2.81 -9.73 -6.80
CA TYR A 183 2.83 -8.71 -7.81
C TYR A 183 2.28 -9.30 -9.10
N ASP A 184 1.36 -8.61 -9.80
CA ASP A 184 0.82 -9.06 -11.07
C ASP A 184 0.70 -7.89 -12.07
N PRO A 185 1.42 -7.92 -13.22
CA PRO A 185 1.37 -6.88 -14.24
C PRO A 185 0.11 -6.91 -15.10
N ALA A 186 -0.80 -7.88 -14.90
CA ALA A 186 -2.07 -7.94 -15.63
C ALA A 186 -2.95 -6.70 -15.43
N PHE A 187 -2.74 -5.97 -14.33
CA PHE A 187 -3.32 -4.67 -14.07
C PHE A 187 -2.22 -3.62 -13.88
N GLU A 188 -2.40 -2.45 -14.49
CA GLU A 188 -1.44 -1.35 -14.49
C GLU A 188 -2.10 -0.08 -13.99
N ILE A 189 -1.39 0.64 -13.13
CA ILE A 189 -1.76 1.99 -12.70
C ILE A 189 -0.61 2.97 -12.89
N TRP A 190 -0.94 4.24 -13.04
CA TRP A 190 0.02 5.35 -13.00
C TRP A 190 -0.11 6.06 -11.65
N HIS A 191 1.00 6.39 -11.01
CA HIS A 191 1.03 6.99 -9.69
C HIS A 191 1.92 8.24 -9.67
N LYS A 192 1.41 9.32 -9.06
CA LYS A 192 2.12 10.61 -8.91
C LYS A 192 2.97 10.61 -7.64
N ASP A 193 4.03 9.79 -7.60
CA ASP A 193 4.88 9.62 -6.43
C ASP A 193 5.35 10.96 -5.80
N GLY A 194 5.16 11.10 -4.50
CA GLY A 194 5.76 12.17 -3.68
C GLY A 194 4.98 13.48 -3.56
N SER A 195 3.69 13.50 -3.96
CA SER A 195 2.87 14.72 -3.85
C SER A 195 2.53 15.09 -2.40
N SER A 196 2.35 14.12 -1.50
CA SER A 196 1.83 14.36 -0.14
C SER A 196 2.87 14.68 0.92
N SER A 197 4.11 14.16 0.83
CA SER A 197 5.12 14.34 1.89
C SER A 197 6.40 15.05 1.44
N GLY A 198 6.60 15.22 0.12
CA GLY A 198 7.84 15.78 -0.46
C GLY A 198 9.06 14.88 -0.24
N LYS A 199 9.78 14.55 -1.32
CA LYS A 199 11.02 13.73 -1.22
C LYS A 199 12.07 14.49 -0.39
N GLY A 200 12.60 13.82 0.66
CA GLY A 200 13.63 14.41 1.54
C GLY A 200 13.09 15.45 2.53
N SER A 201 11.77 15.58 2.67
CA SER A 201 11.22 16.50 3.67
C SER A 201 11.58 16.09 5.10
N PRO A 202 11.64 17.05 6.06
CA PRO A 202 11.85 16.72 7.47
C PRO A 202 10.84 15.70 8.01
N LEU A 203 9.58 15.80 7.56
CA LEU A 203 8.51 14.88 7.93
C LEU A 203 8.81 13.44 7.45
N GLN A 204 9.25 13.30 6.20
CA GLN A 204 9.64 12.00 5.64
C GLN A 204 10.83 11.41 6.41
N CYS A 205 11.87 12.20 6.65
CA CYS A 205 13.05 11.76 7.39
C CYS A 205 12.69 11.31 8.80
N TYR A 206 11.85 12.08 9.50
CA TYR A 206 11.40 11.75 10.85
C TYR A 206 10.67 10.40 10.89
N TYR A 207 9.62 10.21 10.07
CA TYR A 207 8.84 8.97 10.11
C TYR A 207 9.63 7.78 9.60
N LEU A 208 10.46 7.91 8.58
CA LEU A 208 11.31 6.81 8.12
C LEU A 208 12.30 6.36 9.21
N SER A 209 12.91 7.28 9.95
CA SER A 209 13.86 6.94 11.01
C SER A 209 13.15 6.33 12.22
N ARG A 210 12.11 7.01 12.72
CA ARG A 210 11.28 6.52 13.83
C ARG A 210 10.71 5.13 13.54
N ASN A 211 10.15 4.95 12.36
CA ASN A 211 9.41 3.74 12.03
C ASN A 211 10.31 2.54 11.73
N ARG A 212 11.57 2.76 11.33
CA ARG A 212 12.59 1.69 11.31
C ARG A 212 12.85 1.16 12.70
N LEU A 213 13.01 2.05 13.69
CA LEU A 213 13.20 1.64 15.09
C LEU A 213 11.97 0.88 15.61
N LEU A 214 10.78 1.40 15.34
CA LEU A 214 9.52 0.76 15.75
C LEU A 214 9.36 -0.62 15.09
N TYR A 215 9.64 -0.74 13.79
CA TYR A 215 9.59 -2.01 13.07
C TYR A 215 10.59 -3.03 13.63
N ALA A 216 11.84 -2.60 13.90
CA ALA A 216 12.84 -3.47 14.52
C ALA A 216 12.36 -4.00 15.86
N TYR A 217 11.83 -3.11 16.71
CA TYR A 217 11.34 -3.47 18.05
C TYR A 217 10.17 -4.48 17.98
N ARG A 218 9.25 -4.32 17.05
CA ARG A 218 8.03 -5.13 16.97
C ARG A 218 8.20 -6.45 16.22
N ASN A 219 9.11 -6.50 15.23
CA ASN A 219 9.11 -7.58 14.24
C ASN A 219 10.41 -8.40 14.19
N LEU A 220 11.50 -7.92 14.80
CA LEU A 220 12.74 -8.67 14.81
C LEU A 220 12.95 -9.41 16.15
N PRO A 221 13.20 -10.74 16.10
CA PRO A 221 13.43 -11.50 17.33
C PRO A 221 14.87 -11.35 17.86
N GLY A 222 15.02 -11.36 19.19
CA GLY A 222 16.28 -11.54 19.89
C GLY A 222 17.39 -10.57 19.47
N TRP A 223 18.61 -11.09 19.28
CA TRP A 223 19.81 -10.29 18.98
C TRP A 223 19.73 -9.47 17.69
N ARG A 224 18.93 -9.91 16.70
CA ARG A 224 18.72 -9.17 15.44
C ARG A 224 18.08 -7.81 15.67
N GLN A 225 17.18 -7.72 16.63
CA GLN A 225 16.57 -6.47 17.05
C GLN A 225 17.64 -5.47 17.51
N TYR A 226 18.53 -5.90 18.41
CA TYR A 226 19.61 -5.04 18.95
C TYR A 226 20.58 -4.58 17.87
N LEU A 227 20.97 -5.45 16.93
CA LEU A 227 21.82 -5.07 15.82
C LEU A 227 21.16 -4.03 14.91
N ALA A 228 19.88 -4.22 14.60
CA ALA A 228 19.15 -3.27 13.78
C ALA A 228 19.01 -1.91 14.48
N LEU A 229 18.67 -1.90 15.79
CA LEU A 229 18.57 -0.67 16.59
C LEU A 229 19.91 0.06 16.65
N LEU A 230 21.01 -0.66 16.94
CA LEU A 230 22.35 -0.09 16.96
C LEU A 230 22.73 0.51 15.60
N TYR A 231 22.47 -0.20 14.50
CA TYR A 231 22.72 0.31 13.15
C TYR A 231 21.95 1.62 12.89
N GLN A 232 20.66 1.68 13.23
CA GLN A 232 19.86 2.88 13.02
C GLN A 232 20.39 4.06 13.85
N LEU A 233 20.78 3.84 15.10
CA LEU A 233 21.26 4.89 16.00
C LEU A 233 22.68 5.40 15.65
N VAL A 234 23.56 4.52 15.12
CA VAL A 234 24.98 4.89 14.89
C VAL A 234 25.23 5.33 13.44
N ILE A 235 24.53 4.74 12.47
CA ILE A 235 24.84 4.92 11.03
C ILE A 235 23.81 5.83 10.34
N VAL A 236 22.57 5.89 10.82
CA VAL A 236 21.48 6.61 10.14
C VAL A 236 21.13 7.93 10.84
N CYS A 237 21.41 8.07 12.13
CA CYS A 237 21.42 9.33 12.86
C CYS A 237 22.79 10.00 12.71
#